data_184463e6a5c8ed60aa2b51dcc80eb735
#
_entry.id   184463e6a5c8ed60aa2b51dcc80eb735
#
_cell.length_a   1.000
_cell.length_b   1.000
_cell.length_c   1.000
_cell.angle_alpha   90.00
_cell.angle_beta   90.00
_cell.angle_gamma   90.00
#
_symmetry.space_group_name_H-M   'P 1'
#
loop_
_entity.id
_entity.type
_entity.pdbx_description
1 polymer ?
#
loop_
_entity_poly.entity_id
_entity_poly.type
_entity_poly.pdbx_seq_one_letter_code
_entity_poly.pdbx_strand_id
1 'polypeptide(L)'
;MYKGIRFKGYKAFTADTYTELDNLPRVSVIIGKNNSGKSSGIDVVGMMYDRMYAFREQIASCADEIIAEIPVTREMCDSLLRGYSSIQGYTSGTMWNLSNGRSIGYRVEPEDSGGYIVEWNDRLPLWNTSYANGVGVDIGNERDRYVFRHVAAERNIVPEEEEKLGETLEDLSSTGSGASNIIRAFLNNSSYDETIIEDTLLEAVNEIMSPEAVFESIRVQQVQDGYGNVRWEVFLKEEGMSRCPLSRMGSGLKTIILVLLNLLVIPELDGCKDKKMIYGFEELENNLHPAMQRKLFEYIYEFAEKNDVQVFITTHSHVAINAFYDKDDAVIFHVYKQDGRAFVKRIESYLDKTRILDDLDVKASDLLQSNGIIWVEGPSDRVYIKHWLDMYFPDRFVEGVHYQFLYYGGRLLSQYSAEEMTELISVIKTNRNAVIVMDSDKKNRNARLNDTKKRSIAEFDALGMMSWVTKGKEIENYIPKEAIEEALGVSLKAQCGQYELFPGYIEKHYRGFIGKKVMFARSVVDHMTVENMAGMMDVKKRVMELGERITEWNGGQTH
;
A
#
# COMPACT_ATOMS: atom_id res chain seq x y z
N MET A 1 -9.53 -11.51 -11.83
CA MET A 1 -9.02 -11.51 -10.45
C MET A 1 -10.18 -11.67 -9.50
N TYR A 2 -9.97 -12.37 -8.39
CA TYR A 2 -11.01 -12.57 -7.38
C TYR A 2 -11.28 -11.28 -6.63
N LYS A 3 -12.54 -11.02 -6.31
CA LYS A 3 -12.97 -9.81 -5.59
C LYS A 3 -13.10 -10.01 -4.09
N GLY A 4 -13.11 -11.26 -3.63
CA GLY A 4 -13.18 -11.59 -2.23
C GLY A 4 -12.80 -13.05 -2.00
N ILE A 5 -12.43 -13.35 -0.76
CA ILE A 5 -12.10 -14.70 -0.29
C ILE A 5 -12.78 -14.91 1.06
N ARG A 6 -13.48 -16.05 1.19
CA ARG A 6 -13.99 -16.56 2.47
C ARG A 6 -13.31 -17.87 2.79
N PHE A 7 -12.91 -18.05 4.02
CA PHE A 7 -12.32 -19.31 4.46
C PHE A 7 -12.63 -19.61 5.93
N LYS A 8 -12.51 -20.86 6.33
CA LYS A 8 -12.65 -21.29 7.73
C LYS A 8 -11.76 -22.49 8.02
N GLY A 9 -11.51 -22.74 9.32
CA GLY A 9 -10.81 -23.92 9.78
C GLY A 9 -9.33 -23.95 9.37
N TYR A 10 -8.62 -22.80 9.47
CA TYR A 10 -7.19 -22.76 9.16
C TYR A 10 -6.36 -22.13 10.28
N LYS A 11 -5.49 -22.92 10.89
CA LYS A 11 -4.62 -22.49 11.99
C LYS A 11 -5.41 -21.79 13.12
N ALA A 12 -5.21 -20.50 13.34
CA ALA A 12 -5.91 -19.73 14.38
C ALA A 12 -7.34 -19.31 13.98
N PHE A 13 -7.73 -19.45 12.72
CA PHE A 13 -9.08 -19.15 12.23
C PHE A 13 -10.01 -20.35 12.45
N THR A 14 -11.14 -20.12 13.07
CA THR A 14 -12.04 -21.20 13.51
C THR A 14 -12.81 -21.84 12.35
N ALA A 15 -13.27 -23.09 12.55
CA ALA A 15 -14.14 -23.80 11.62
C ALA A 15 -15.63 -23.38 11.72
N ASP A 16 -16.01 -22.68 12.80
CA ASP A 16 -17.41 -22.36 13.08
C ASP A 16 -17.95 -21.18 12.24
N THR A 17 -17.05 -20.23 11.88
CA THR A 17 -17.43 -19.02 11.15
C THR A 17 -16.45 -18.73 10.03
N TYR A 18 -16.97 -18.17 8.93
CA TYR A 18 -16.09 -17.69 7.87
C TYR A 18 -15.33 -16.44 8.28
N THR A 19 -14.06 -16.42 7.91
CA THR A 19 -13.24 -15.22 7.84
C THR A 19 -13.31 -14.69 6.41
N GLU A 20 -13.50 -13.38 6.27
CA GLU A 20 -13.70 -12.75 4.97
C GLU A 20 -12.62 -11.71 4.68
N LEU A 21 -12.08 -11.77 3.47
CA LEU A 21 -11.29 -10.71 2.83
C LEU A 21 -12.14 -10.23 1.63
N ASP A 22 -12.91 -9.18 1.82
CA ASP A 22 -13.87 -8.67 0.85
C ASP A 22 -13.36 -7.46 0.08
N ASN A 23 -13.96 -7.22 -1.11
CA ASN A 23 -13.62 -6.08 -1.97
C ASN A 23 -12.11 -5.93 -2.19
N LEU A 24 -11.46 -7.01 -2.62
CA LEU A 24 -10.03 -7.06 -2.89
C LEU A 24 -9.66 -6.17 -4.08
N PRO A 25 -8.92 -5.07 -3.88
CA PRO A 25 -8.35 -4.25 -4.94
C PRO A 25 -7.03 -4.85 -5.44
N ARG A 26 -6.22 -4.05 -6.17
CA ARG A 26 -4.89 -4.50 -6.59
C ARG A 26 -3.91 -4.71 -5.44
N VAL A 27 -3.99 -3.90 -4.39
CA VAL A 27 -3.10 -4.07 -3.23
C VAL A 27 -3.92 -4.33 -1.97
N SER A 28 -3.63 -5.44 -1.30
CA SER A 28 -4.26 -5.83 -0.04
C SER A 28 -3.21 -5.98 1.06
N VAL A 29 -3.26 -5.12 2.05
CA VAL A 29 -2.32 -5.12 3.18
C VAL A 29 -2.95 -5.79 4.38
N ILE A 30 -2.30 -6.82 4.91
CA ILE A 30 -2.74 -7.59 6.08
C ILE A 30 -1.83 -7.22 7.26
N ILE A 31 -2.35 -6.45 8.20
CA ILE A 31 -1.58 -5.92 9.33
C ILE A 31 -2.02 -6.54 10.65
N GLY A 32 -1.13 -6.67 11.60
CA GLY A 32 -1.43 -7.18 12.94
C GLY A 32 -0.18 -7.53 13.73
N LYS A 33 -0.33 -7.81 15.02
CA LYS A 33 0.77 -8.26 15.90
C LYS A 33 1.41 -9.56 15.42
N ASN A 34 2.62 -9.84 15.90
CA ASN A 34 3.26 -11.14 15.69
C ASN A 34 2.35 -12.26 16.20
N ASN A 35 2.31 -13.36 15.45
CA ASN A 35 1.46 -14.52 15.76
C ASN A 35 -0.06 -14.21 15.77
N SER A 36 -0.54 -13.12 15.11
CA SER A 36 -1.98 -12.86 14.99
C SER A 36 -2.68 -13.73 13.94
N GLY A 37 -1.94 -14.26 12.95
CA GLY A 37 -2.48 -15.05 11.85
C GLY A 37 -2.28 -14.41 10.46
N LYS A 38 -1.45 -13.37 10.34
CA LYS A 38 -1.18 -12.68 9.05
C LYS A 38 -0.70 -13.63 7.95
N SER A 39 0.35 -14.42 8.23
CA SER A 39 0.88 -15.40 7.27
C SER A 39 -0.15 -16.46 6.88
N SER A 40 -1.06 -16.81 7.80
CA SER A 40 -2.17 -17.71 7.46
C SER A 40 -3.10 -17.10 6.40
N GLY A 41 -3.26 -15.78 6.36
CA GLY A 41 -3.98 -15.09 5.30
C GLY A 41 -3.29 -15.24 3.94
N ILE A 42 -1.96 -15.08 3.89
CA ILE A 42 -1.15 -15.32 2.67
C ILE A 42 -1.24 -16.78 2.22
N ASP A 43 -1.15 -17.73 3.15
CA ASP A 43 -1.28 -19.15 2.83
C ASP A 43 -2.63 -19.47 2.16
N VAL A 44 -3.73 -18.91 2.68
CA VAL A 44 -5.07 -19.09 2.10
C VAL A 44 -5.15 -18.49 0.70
N VAL A 45 -4.58 -17.30 0.49
CA VAL A 45 -4.48 -16.69 -0.84
C VAL A 45 -3.66 -17.58 -1.78
N GLY A 46 -2.51 -18.10 -1.32
CA GLY A 46 -1.68 -19.02 -2.09
C GLY A 46 -2.43 -20.27 -2.50
N MET A 47 -3.10 -20.94 -1.57
CA MET A 47 -3.94 -22.12 -1.83
C MET A 47 -5.10 -21.82 -2.80
N MET A 48 -5.60 -20.58 -2.77
CA MET A 48 -6.68 -20.15 -3.66
C MET A 48 -6.23 -20.04 -5.12
N TYR A 49 -5.08 -19.43 -5.37
CA TYR A 49 -4.59 -19.16 -6.72
C TYR A 49 -3.74 -20.31 -7.30
N ASP A 50 -3.08 -21.10 -6.46
CA ASP A 50 -2.11 -22.09 -6.88
C ASP A 50 -2.38 -23.46 -6.22
N ARG A 51 -2.61 -24.48 -7.06
CA ARG A 51 -2.89 -25.86 -6.63
C ARG A 51 -1.72 -26.51 -5.89
N MET A 52 -0.50 -26.16 -6.30
CA MET A 52 0.72 -26.76 -5.75
C MET A 52 1.31 -25.94 -4.59
N TYR A 53 0.68 -24.82 -4.22
CA TYR A 53 1.22 -23.93 -3.19
C TYR A 53 1.47 -24.64 -1.85
N ALA A 54 0.47 -25.36 -1.34
CA ALA A 54 0.60 -26.06 -0.06
C ALA A 54 1.72 -27.11 -0.08
N PHE A 55 1.93 -27.79 -1.22
CA PHE A 55 3.02 -28.75 -1.40
C PHE A 55 4.40 -28.05 -1.43
N ARG A 56 4.53 -26.98 -2.22
CA ARG A 56 5.79 -26.25 -2.34
C ARG A 56 6.22 -25.59 -1.04
N GLU A 57 5.29 -24.98 -0.33
CA GLU A 57 5.55 -24.32 0.96
C GLU A 57 5.49 -25.30 2.15
N GLN A 58 5.37 -26.60 1.91
CA GLN A 58 5.35 -27.67 2.90
C GLN A 58 4.32 -27.45 4.02
N ILE A 59 3.12 -26.97 3.64
CA ILE A 59 2.03 -26.70 4.57
C ILE A 59 1.43 -28.02 5.04
N ALA A 60 1.46 -28.27 6.33
CA ALA A 60 1.03 -29.55 6.92
C ALA A 60 -0.50 -29.76 6.89
N SER A 61 -1.30 -28.70 6.84
CA SER A 61 -2.77 -28.77 6.81
C SER A 61 -3.34 -27.62 6.00
N CYS A 62 -4.34 -27.91 5.18
CA CYS A 62 -5.10 -26.90 4.42
C CYS A 62 -6.27 -26.36 5.25
N ALA A 63 -6.90 -25.27 4.77
CA ALA A 63 -8.16 -24.78 5.31
C ALA A 63 -9.29 -25.79 5.05
N ASP A 64 -10.25 -25.89 5.99
CA ASP A 64 -11.41 -26.77 5.83
C ASP A 64 -12.26 -26.38 4.62
N GLU A 65 -12.31 -25.09 4.34
CA GLU A 65 -13.08 -24.55 3.22
C GLU A 65 -12.52 -23.21 2.76
N ILE A 66 -12.38 -23.03 1.45
CA ILE A 66 -12.01 -21.76 0.80
C ILE A 66 -13.00 -21.49 -0.31
N ILE A 67 -13.60 -20.29 -0.33
CA ILE A 67 -14.53 -19.82 -1.34
C ILE A 67 -14.02 -18.50 -1.91
N ALA A 68 -13.83 -18.44 -3.23
CA ALA A 68 -13.50 -17.19 -3.93
C ALA A 68 -14.76 -16.49 -4.43
N GLU A 69 -14.74 -15.18 -4.38
CA GLU A 69 -15.69 -14.33 -5.08
C GLU A 69 -15.23 -14.08 -6.52
N ILE A 70 -16.01 -14.57 -7.48
CA ILE A 70 -15.72 -14.41 -8.90
C ILE A 70 -16.76 -13.48 -9.52
N PRO A 71 -16.34 -12.38 -10.16
CA PRO A 71 -17.27 -11.55 -10.94
C PRO A 71 -17.80 -12.34 -12.13
N VAL A 72 -19.11 -12.32 -12.34
CA VAL A 72 -19.73 -12.99 -13.49
C VAL A 72 -19.32 -12.28 -14.78
N THR A 73 -18.82 -13.05 -15.75
CA THR A 73 -18.47 -12.56 -17.08
C THR A 73 -19.53 -12.96 -18.12
N ARG A 74 -19.51 -12.29 -19.26
CA ARG A 74 -20.41 -12.65 -20.36
C ARG A 74 -20.11 -14.03 -20.90
N GLU A 75 -18.83 -14.40 -21.01
CA GLU A 75 -18.39 -15.73 -21.44
C GLU A 75 -18.91 -16.84 -20.54
N MET A 76 -18.96 -16.59 -19.23
CA MET A 76 -19.55 -17.52 -18.26
C MET A 76 -21.06 -17.70 -18.50
N CYS A 77 -21.79 -16.61 -18.81
CA CYS A 77 -23.21 -16.69 -19.15
C CYS A 77 -23.45 -17.47 -20.46
N ASP A 78 -22.56 -17.29 -21.45
CA ASP A 78 -22.61 -18.05 -22.71
C ASP A 78 -22.30 -19.53 -22.47
N SER A 79 -21.33 -19.85 -21.62
CA SER A 79 -21.00 -21.23 -21.23
C SER A 79 -22.16 -21.93 -20.51
N LEU A 80 -22.84 -21.20 -19.63
CA LEU A 80 -23.99 -21.73 -18.87
C LEU A 80 -25.14 -22.21 -19.77
N LEU A 81 -25.27 -21.62 -20.97
CA LEU A 81 -26.29 -21.88 -21.96
C LEU A 81 -25.76 -22.67 -23.17
N ARG A 82 -24.55 -23.23 -23.08
CA ARG A 82 -23.90 -23.93 -24.21
C ARG A 82 -24.80 -25.00 -24.79
N GLY A 83 -25.13 -24.87 -26.08
CA GLY A 83 -25.99 -25.79 -26.82
C GLY A 83 -27.51 -25.52 -26.72
N TYR A 84 -27.92 -24.49 -25.98
CA TYR A 84 -29.33 -24.12 -25.83
C TYR A 84 -29.53 -22.64 -26.17
N SER A 85 -30.62 -22.33 -26.88
CA SER A 85 -31.02 -20.94 -27.16
C SER A 85 -31.58 -20.23 -25.91
N SER A 86 -32.21 -20.97 -25.01
CA SER A 86 -32.68 -20.52 -23.71
C SER A 86 -32.89 -21.68 -22.75
N ILE A 87 -32.78 -21.43 -21.45
CA ILE A 87 -33.06 -22.38 -20.36
C ILE A 87 -33.94 -21.68 -19.33
N GLN A 88 -35.06 -22.31 -19.00
CA GLN A 88 -36.08 -21.75 -18.09
C GLN A 88 -36.51 -20.32 -18.46
N GLY A 89 -36.51 -19.98 -19.76
CA GLY A 89 -36.86 -18.66 -20.27
C GLY A 89 -35.72 -17.63 -20.28
N TYR A 90 -34.53 -17.99 -19.80
CA TYR A 90 -33.37 -17.12 -19.82
C TYR A 90 -32.50 -17.40 -21.06
N THR A 91 -32.21 -16.36 -21.82
CA THR A 91 -31.20 -16.34 -22.89
C THR A 91 -29.86 -15.86 -22.33
N SER A 92 -28.75 -16.01 -23.08
CA SER A 92 -27.44 -15.46 -22.66
C SER A 92 -27.51 -13.97 -22.41
N GLY A 93 -28.22 -13.22 -23.24
CA GLY A 93 -28.40 -11.77 -23.05
C GLY A 93 -29.19 -11.40 -21.79
N THR A 94 -30.25 -12.14 -21.46
CA THR A 94 -31.02 -11.91 -20.24
C THR A 94 -30.22 -12.30 -18.99
N MET A 95 -29.46 -13.40 -19.05
CA MET A 95 -28.57 -13.82 -17.95
C MET A 95 -27.48 -12.79 -17.70
N TRP A 96 -26.85 -12.29 -18.76
CA TRP A 96 -25.87 -11.22 -18.63
C TRP A 96 -26.45 -9.96 -17.98
N ASN A 97 -27.62 -9.51 -18.43
CA ASN A 97 -28.27 -8.33 -17.86
C ASN A 97 -28.59 -8.49 -16.36
N LEU A 98 -28.93 -9.70 -15.91
CA LEU A 98 -29.20 -9.99 -14.49
C LEU A 98 -27.93 -10.15 -13.67
N SER A 99 -26.84 -10.62 -14.26
CA SER A 99 -25.61 -11.01 -13.56
C SER A 99 -24.50 -9.98 -13.68
N ASN A 100 -24.59 -9.02 -14.60
CA ASN A 100 -23.59 -7.99 -14.80
C ASN A 100 -23.41 -7.15 -13.52
N GLY A 101 -22.17 -7.02 -13.07
CA GLY A 101 -21.82 -6.33 -11.82
C GLY A 101 -22.04 -7.17 -10.55
N ARG A 102 -22.45 -8.43 -10.69
CA ARG A 102 -22.60 -9.36 -9.56
C ARG A 102 -21.51 -10.43 -9.58
N SER A 103 -21.39 -11.14 -8.47
CA SER A 103 -20.41 -12.20 -8.28
C SER A 103 -21.06 -13.51 -7.86
N ILE A 104 -20.39 -14.61 -8.17
CA ILE A 104 -20.69 -15.95 -7.68
C ILE A 104 -19.56 -16.41 -6.75
N GLY A 105 -19.86 -17.36 -5.86
CA GLY A 105 -18.86 -18.06 -5.08
C GLY A 105 -18.30 -19.25 -5.85
N TYR A 106 -17.00 -19.46 -5.77
CA TYR A 106 -16.33 -20.66 -6.24
C TYR A 106 -15.60 -21.31 -5.08
N ARG A 107 -16.12 -22.46 -4.62
CA ARG A 107 -15.48 -23.24 -3.57
C ARG A 107 -14.35 -24.04 -4.18
N VAL A 108 -13.15 -23.84 -3.63
CA VAL A 108 -11.95 -24.56 -4.02
C VAL A 108 -11.79 -25.80 -3.16
N GLU A 109 -11.46 -26.92 -3.79
CA GLU A 109 -11.00 -28.12 -3.10
C GLU A 109 -9.46 -28.06 -3.02
N PRO A 110 -8.87 -27.82 -1.83
CA PRO A 110 -7.43 -27.59 -1.70
C PRO A 110 -6.55 -28.77 -2.13
N GLU A 111 -7.06 -29.99 -1.95
CA GLU A 111 -6.35 -31.24 -2.26
C GLU A 111 -6.69 -31.78 -3.67
N ASP A 112 -7.68 -31.21 -4.36
CA ASP A 112 -8.13 -31.68 -5.66
C ASP A 112 -7.96 -30.60 -6.73
N SER A 113 -7.88 -31.03 -7.99
CA SER A 113 -7.74 -30.12 -9.14
C SER A 113 -9.00 -29.29 -9.43
N GLY A 114 -10.08 -29.51 -8.71
CA GLY A 114 -11.42 -28.98 -8.97
C GLY A 114 -11.92 -27.99 -7.93
N GLY A 115 -13.16 -27.64 -8.15
CA GLY A 115 -13.98 -26.82 -7.28
C GLY A 115 -15.39 -26.71 -7.88
N TYR A 116 -16.30 -26.08 -7.18
CA TYR A 116 -17.67 -25.93 -7.63
C TYR A 116 -18.29 -24.60 -7.25
N ILE A 117 -19.31 -24.20 -8.00
CA ILE A 117 -20.03 -22.95 -7.79
C ILE A 117 -20.91 -23.08 -6.55
N VAL A 118 -20.86 -22.07 -5.69
CA VAL A 118 -21.71 -21.90 -4.50
C VAL A 118 -22.36 -20.52 -4.52
N GLU A 119 -23.41 -20.33 -3.74
CA GLU A 119 -23.99 -19.00 -3.55
C GLU A 119 -22.98 -18.09 -2.82
N TRP A 120 -22.84 -16.85 -3.29
CA TRP A 120 -22.03 -15.84 -2.60
C TRP A 120 -22.95 -14.97 -1.71
N ASN A 121 -23.42 -13.85 -2.19
CA ASN A 121 -24.30 -12.95 -1.44
C ASN A 121 -25.73 -12.94 -1.97
N ASP A 122 -25.91 -13.10 -3.29
CA ASP A 122 -27.17 -12.99 -3.97
C ASP A 122 -27.51 -14.28 -4.72
N ARG A 123 -28.77 -14.68 -4.66
CA ARG A 123 -29.28 -15.79 -5.44
C ARG A 123 -29.48 -15.37 -6.90
N LEU A 124 -28.59 -15.82 -7.77
CA LEU A 124 -28.71 -15.59 -9.20
C LEU A 124 -29.44 -16.78 -9.88
N PRO A 125 -30.42 -16.50 -10.76
CA PRO A 125 -31.08 -17.57 -11.53
C PRO A 125 -30.05 -18.38 -12.31
N LEU A 126 -30.24 -19.70 -12.37
CA LEU A 126 -29.36 -20.69 -13.04
C LEU A 126 -27.95 -20.84 -12.48
N TRP A 127 -27.47 -19.94 -11.61
CA TRP A 127 -26.18 -20.05 -10.91
C TRP A 127 -26.27 -20.90 -9.64
N ASN A 128 -27.28 -21.73 -9.49
CA ASN A 128 -27.31 -22.68 -8.39
C ASN A 128 -26.33 -23.83 -8.66
N THR A 129 -25.79 -24.37 -7.60
CA THR A 129 -24.76 -25.42 -7.60
C THR A 129 -25.10 -26.62 -8.50
N SER A 130 -26.36 -27.07 -8.49
CA SER A 130 -26.77 -28.27 -9.23
C SER A 130 -26.74 -28.07 -10.75
N TYR A 131 -27.12 -26.90 -11.23
CA TYR A 131 -27.18 -26.62 -12.66
C TYR A 131 -25.83 -26.16 -13.21
N ALA A 132 -25.24 -25.15 -12.63
CA ALA A 132 -24.00 -24.59 -13.12
C ALA A 132 -22.84 -25.61 -13.09
N ASN A 133 -22.76 -26.43 -12.04
CA ASN A 133 -21.79 -27.52 -11.98
C ASN A 133 -22.09 -28.66 -12.94
N GLY A 134 -23.38 -28.94 -13.20
CA GLY A 134 -23.79 -29.98 -14.15
C GLY A 134 -23.54 -29.63 -15.62
N VAL A 135 -23.50 -28.34 -15.97
CA VAL A 135 -23.17 -27.85 -17.32
C VAL A 135 -21.67 -27.72 -17.54
N GLY A 136 -20.87 -27.81 -16.47
CA GLY A 136 -19.41 -27.65 -16.54
C GLY A 136 -19.03 -26.25 -16.99
N VAL A 137 -19.60 -25.20 -16.34
CA VAL A 137 -19.08 -23.84 -16.50
C VAL A 137 -17.61 -23.88 -16.10
N ASP A 138 -16.76 -23.64 -17.08
CA ASP A 138 -15.31 -23.83 -16.95
C ASP A 138 -14.66 -22.75 -16.09
N ILE A 139 -14.86 -22.85 -14.77
CA ILE A 139 -14.17 -22.05 -13.78
C ILE A 139 -12.90 -22.79 -13.30
N GLY A 140 -12.84 -24.11 -13.50
CA GLY A 140 -11.69 -24.91 -13.10
C GLY A 140 -10.38 -24.47 -13.76
N ASN A 141 -10.44 -24.01 -15.00
CA ASN A 141 -9.29 -23.47 -15.73
C ASN A 141 -8.96 -22.02 -15.34
N GLU A 142 -9.79 -21.32 -14.57
CA GLU A 142 -9.45 -19.99 -14.07
C GLU A 142 -8.18 -20.01 -13.21
N ARG A 143 -7.99 -21.02 -12.37
CA ARG A 143 -6.78 -21.14 -11.52
C ARG A 143 -5.51 -21.29 -12.37
N ASP A 144 -5.58 -21.97 -13.52
CA ASP A 144 -4.43 -22.19 -14.40
C ASP A 144 -4.00 -20.91 -15.14
N ARG A 145 -4.84 -19.87 -15.12
CA ARG A 145 -4.53 -18.54 -15.66
C ARG A 145 -3.69 -17.68 -14.71
N TYR A 146 -3.55 -18.10 -13.45
CA TYR A 146 -2.82 -17.36 -12.43
C TYR A 146 -1.55 -18.07 -12.00
N VAL A 147 -0.59 -17.30 -11.60
CA VAL A 147 0.63 -17.75 -10.91
C VAL A 147 0.74 -16.99 -9.61
N PHE A 148 0.77 -17.70 -8.51
CA PHE A 148 1.01 -17.10 -7.20
C PHE A 148 2.49 -17.15 -6.85
N ARG A 149 3.08 -15.97 -6.59
CA ARG A 149 4.47 -15.83 -6.16
C ARG A 149 4.53 -15.40 -4.72
N HIS A 150 5.18 -16.23 -3.90
CA HIS A 150 5.37 -15.98 -2.48
C HIS A 150 6.80 -15.53 -2.19
N VAL A 151 6.96 -14.49 -1.38
CA VAL A 151 8.23 -14.08 -0.79
C VAL A 151 8.07 -14.11 0.73
N ALA A 152 8.74 -15.03 1.36
CA ALA A 152 8.62 -15.29 2.79
C ALA A 152 9.27 -14.20 3.66
N ALA A 153 8.91 -14.14 4.94
CA ALA A 153 9.51 -13.22 5.90
C ALA A 153 11.01 -13.47 6.11
N GLU A 154 11.40 -14.75 6.20
CA GLU A 154 12.81 -15.16 6.25
C GLU A 154 13.32 -15.39 4.84
N ARG A 155 14.26 -14.57 4.39
CA ARG A 155 14.78 -14.59 3.02
C ARG A 155 16.24 -14.18 2.95
N ASN A 156 16.96 -14.78 2.02
CA ASN A 156 18.36 -14.46 1.77
C ASN A 156 18.77 -14.84 0.34
N ILE A 157 19.66 -14.08 -0.24
CA ILE A 157 20.34 -14.42 -1.50
C ILE A 157 21.77 -14.83 -1.15
N VAL A 158 22.14 -16.02 -1.53
CA VAL A 158 23.44 -16.63 -1.23
C VAL A 158 24.14 -17.11 -2.48
N PRO A 159 25.47 -17.33 -2.48
CA PRO A 159 26.15 -17.99 -3.58
C PRO A 159 25.63 -19.42 -3.78
N GLU A 160 25.37 -19.80 -5.02
CA GLU A 160 24.74 -21.07 -5.41
C GLU A 160 25.63 -21.90 -6.31
N GLU A 161 25.53 -23.22 -6.24
CA GLU A 161 26.09 -24.13 -7.24
C GLU A 161 25.38 -23.92 -8.58
N GLU A 162 26.03 -24.27 -9.68
CA GLU A 162 25.44 -24.13 -10.99
C GLU A 162 24.28 -25.09 -11.18
N GLU A 163 23.10 -24.55 -11.31
CA GLU A 163 21.89 -25.28 -11.67
C GLU A 163 21.39 -24.82 -13.03
N LYS A 164 20.86 -25.75 -13.82
CA LYS A 164 20.12 -25.39 -15.03
C LYS A 164 18.75 -24.91 -14.62
N LEU A 165 18.33 -23.76 -15.15
CA LEU A 165 16.96 -23.34 -15.02
C LEU A 165 16.04 -24.36 -15.71
N GLY A 166 15.07 -24.86 -14.96
CA GLY A 166 14.07 -25.79 -15.46
C GLY A 166 12.92 -25.10 -16.19
N GLU A 167 13.03 -23.79 -16.44
CA GLU A 167 11.96 -22.96 -17.02
C GLU A 167 10.66 -23.00 -16.21
N THR A 168 10.77 -23.28 -14.91
CA THR A 168 9.65 -23.43 -14.00
C THR A 168 9.67 -22.37 -12.89
N LEU A 169 8.49 -22.16 -12.29
CA LEU A 169 8.34 -21.29 -11.12
C LEU A 169 9.15 -21.74 -9.90
N GLU A 170 9.59 -22.98 -9.88
CA GLU A 170 10.35 -23.60 -8.78
C GLU A 170 11.81 -23.14 -8.75
N ASP A 171 12.28 -22.51 -9.85
CA ASP A 171 13.65 -22.02 -9.94
C ASP A 171 13.99 -20.89 -8.96
N LEU A 172 12.97 -20.19 -8.41
CA LEU A 172 13.11 -19.21 -7.34
C LEU A 172 12.18 -19.55 -6.17
N SER A 173 12.75 -19.94 -5.05
CA SER A 173 11.98 -20.23 -3.85
C SER A 173 11.47 -18.97 -3.14
N SER A 174 10.48 -19.11 -2.26
CA SER A 174 9.95 -18.02 -1.42
C SER A 174 11.02 -17.40 -0.50
N THR A 175 12.07 -18.15 -0.16
CA THR A 175 13.18 -17.71 0.69
C THR A 175 14.35 -17.10 -0.08
N GLY A 176 14.34 -17.16 -1.41
CA GLY A 176 15.36 -16.55 -2.29
C GLY A 176 16.42 -17.52 -2.83
N SER A 177 16.32 -18.83 -2.54
CA SER A 177 17.13 -19.83 -3.22
C SER A 177 16.79 -19.87 -4.71
N GLY A 178 17.80 -19.98 -5.57
CA GLY A 178 17.69 -19.89 -7.03
C GLY A 178 17.95 -18.49 -7.60
N ALA A 179 17.97 -17.44 -6.76
CA ALA A 179 18.15 -16.07 -7.22
C ALA A 179 19.46 -15.84 -7.99
N SER A 180 20.59 -16.38 -7.51
CA SER A 180 21.88 -16.24 -8.19
C SER A 180 21.89 -16.97 -9.53
N ASN A 181 21.26 -18.14 -9.63
CA ASN A 181 21.15 -18.91 -10.87
C ASN A 181 20.24 -18.23 -11.91
N ILE A 182 19.12 -17.60 -11.48
CA ILE A 182 18.23 -16.85 -12.37
C ILE A 182 18.96 -15.64 -12.94
N ILE A 183 19.59 -14.80 -12.11
CA ILE A 183 20.35 -13.64 -12.57
C ILE A 183 21.48 -14.09 -13.54
N ARG A 184 22.17 -15.18 -13.20
CA ARG A 184 23.20 -15.77 -14.07
C ARG A 184 22.64 -16.17 -15.43
N ALA A 185 21.50 -16.82 -15.46
CA ALA A 185 20.90 -17.29 -16.70
C ALA A 185 20.49 -16.12 -17.62
N PHE A 186 19.87 -15.09 -17.08
CA PHE A 186 19.51 -13.90 -17.86
C PHE A 186 20.74 -13.17 -18.40
N LEU A 187 21.84 -13.09 -17.64
CA LEU A 187 23.07 -12.43 -18.06
C LEU A 187 23.95 -13.24 -19.03
N ASN A 188 23.84 -14.58 -19.04
CA ASN A 188 24.82 -15.42 -19.75
C ASN A 188 24.19 -16.44 -20.71
N ASN A 189 22.87 -16.51 -20.83
CA ASN A 189 22.19 -17.41 -21.77
C ASN A 189 21.42 -16.61 -22.81
N SER A 190 21.75 -16.80 -24.08
CA SER A 190 21.14 -16.09 -25.23
C SER A 190 19.64 -16.35 -25.42
N SER A 191 19.03 -17.27 -24.65
CA SER A 191 17.59 -17.50 -24.66
C SER A 191 16.82 -16.45 -23.85
N TYR A 192 17.50 -15.69 -23.01
CA TYR A 192 16.93 -14.63 -22.17
C TYR A 192 17.47 -13.26 -22.59
N ASP A 193 16.68 -12.22 -22.28
CA ASP A 193 17.06 -10.83 -22.53
C ASP A 193 17.87 -10.29 -21.34
N GLU A 194 19.16 -10.04 -21.56
CA GLU A 194 20.07 -9.53 -20.54
C GLU A 194 19.68 -8.12 -20.04
N THR A 195 19.00 -7.32 -20.88
CA THR A 195 18.58 -5.95 -20.52
C THR A 195 17.60 -5.91 -19.35
N ILE A 196 16.90 -7.02 -19.10
CA ILE A 196 16.01 -7.15 -17.93
C ILE A 196 16.80 -7.05 -16.62
N ILE A 197 18.04 -7.58 -16.59
CA ILE A 197 18.91 -7.47 -15.41
C ILE A 197 19.76 -6.19 -15.47
N GLU A 198 20.37 -5.90 -16.64
CA GLU A 198 21.34 -4.82 -16.79
C GLU A 198 20.72 -3.43 -16.73
N ASP A 199 19.48 -3.30 -17.22
CA ASP A 199 18.76 -2.04 -17.28
C ASP A 199 17.56 -2.06 -16.31
N THR A 200 16.55 -2.89 -16.57
CA THR A 200 15.26 -2.81 -15.86
C THR A 200 15.39 -3.09 -14.35
N LEU A 201 16.07 -4.17 -13.97
CA LEU A 201 16.27 -4.50 -12.55
C LEU A 201 17.20 -3.49 -11.87
N LEU A 202 18.26 -3.07 -12.55
CA LEU A 202 19.23 -2.10 -12.03
C LEU A 202 18.57 -0.72 -11.80
N GLU A 203 17.78 -0.24 -12.75
CA GLU A 203 17.02 1.02 -12.62
C GLU A 203 16.04 0.95 -11.43
N ALA A 204 15.29 -0.15 -11.31
CA ALA A 204 14.35 -0.34 -10.21
C ALA A 204 15.06 -0.41 -8.83
N VAL A 205 16.23 -1.06 -8.75
CA VAL A 205 17.04 -1.07 -7.53
C VAL A 205 17.50 0.36 -7.20
N ASN A 206 17.96 1.12 -8.19
CA ASN A 206 18.42 2.49 -7.99
C ASN A 206 17.28 3.45 -7.61
N GLU A 207 16.10 3.29 -8.16
CA GLU A 207 14.91 4.06 -7.79
C GLU A 207 14.57 3.92 -6.29
N ILE A 208 14.63 2.69 -5.77
CA ILE A 208 14.34 2.42 -4.36
C ILE A 208 15.51 2.84 -3.46
N MET A 209 16.76 2.58 -3.89
CA MET A 209 17.94 2.79 -3.05
C MET A 209 18.47 4.22 -3.03
N SER A 210 18.27 5.02 -4.11
CA SER A 210 18.71 6.41 -4.17
C SER A 210 18.04 7.26 -3.06
N PRO A 211 18.71 8.27 -2.45
CA PRO A 211 20.12 8.65 -2.66
C PRO A 211 21.11 7.85 -1.81
N GLU A 212 20.69 6.86 -1.04
CA GLU A 212 21.54 6.15 -0.08
C GLU A 212 22.64 5.34 -0.77
N ALA A 213 22.31 4.71 -1.92
CA ALA A 213 23.26 4.03 -2.78
C ALA A 213 22.79 4.10 -4.24
N VAL A 214 23.74 4.22 -5.17
CA VAL A 214 23.49 4.15 -6.62
C VAL A 214 24.43 3.10 -7.20
N PHE A 215 23.87 2.12 -7.92
CA PHE A 215 24.62 1.02 -8.50
C PHE A 215 24.79 1.22 -10.00
N GLU A 216 26.03 0.97 -10.49
CA GLU A 216 26.36 1.06 -11.91
C GLU A 216 26.12 -0.25 -12.67
N SER A 217 26.17 -1.39 -11.98
CA SER A 217 26.01 -2.70 -12.63
C SER A 217 25.69 -3.83 -11.66
N ILE A 218 24.96 -4.83 -12.17
CA ILE A 218 24.74 -6.14 -11.56
C ILE A 218 25.47 -7.18 -12.41
N ARG A 219 26.29 -8.04 -11.79
CA ARG A 219 27.04 -9.11 -12.47
C ARG A 219 27.04 -10.37 -11.64
N VAL A 220 27.24 -11.52 -12.28
CA VAL A 220 27.41 -12.80 -11.59
C VAL A 220 28.79 -13.35 -11.91
N GLN A 221 29.51 -13.78 -10.87
CA GLN A 221 30.88 -14.30 -10.99
C GLN A 221 31.03 -15.61 -10.21
N GLN A 222 31.93 -16.46 -10.67
CA GLN A 222 32.32 -17.65 -9.91
C GLN A 222 33.19 -17.28 -8.72
N VAL A 223 32.87 -17.83 -7.60
CA VAL A 223 33.66 -17.73 -6.36
C VAL A 223 33.98 -19.14 -5.85
N GLN A 224 35.11 -19.32 -5.20
CA GLN A 224 35.43 -20.57 -4.52
C GLN A 224 35.15 -20.41 -3.03
N ASP A 225 34.46 -21.38 -2.45
CA ASP A 225 34.31 -21.45 -1.00
C ASP A 225 35.60 -21.96 -0.33
N GLY A 226 35.65 -21.94 1.02
CA GLY A 226 36.81 -22.39 1.76
C GLY A 226 37.14 -23.88 1.58
N TYR A 227 36.31 -24.64 0.91
CA TYR A 227 36.47 -26.08 0.61
C TYR A 227 36.83 -26.32 -0.86
N GLY A 228 36.94 -25.27 -1.68
CA GLY A 228 37.28 -25.37 -3.09
C GLY A 228 36.08 -25.60 -4.01
N ASN A 229 34.84 -25.62 -3.52
CA ASN A 229 33.65 -25.72 -4.37
C ASN A 229 33.44 -24.42 -5.11
N VAL A 230 33.07 -24.52 -6.38
CA VAL A 230 32.75 -23.36 -7.23
C VAL A 230 31.28 -23.02 -7.07
N ARG A 231 31.00 -21.76 -6.77
CA ARG A 231 29.64 -21.22 -6.66
C ARG A 231 29.49 -19.95 -7.48
N TRP A 232 28.29 -19.65 -7.87
CA TRP A 232 27.94 -18.42 -8.55
C TRP A 232 27.40 -17.40 -7.54
N GLU A 233 27.95 -16.19 -7.55
CA GLU A 233 27.58 -15.12 -6.64
C GLU A 233 27.28 -13.83 -7.41
N VAL A 234 26.25 -13.14 -6.97
CA VAL A 234 25.84 -11.82 -7.51
C VAL A 234 26.74 -10.74 -6.92
N PHE A 235 27.24 -9.87 -7.78
CA PHE A 235 28.06 -8.71 -7.43
C PHE A 235 27.38 -7.43 -7.91
N LEU A 236 27.35 -6.41 -7.06
CA LEU A 236 26.93 -5.07 -7.43
C LEU A 236 28.15 -4.14 -7.40
N LYS A 237 28.14 -3.18 -8.32
CA LYS A 237 29.12 -2.09 -8.33
C LYS A 237 28.42 -0.79 -7.99
N GLU A 238 28.68 -0.27 -6.81
CA GLU A 238 28.22 1.06 -6.37
C GLU A 238 29.12 2.14 -7.02
N GLU A 239 28.53 3.30 -7.31
CA GLU A 239 29.22 4.43 -7.94
C GLU A 239 30.48 4.83 -7.13
N GLY A 240 31.59 4.92 -7.82
CA GLY A 240 32.88 5.25 -7.19
C GLY A 240 33.50 4.19 -6.29
N MET A 241 32.88 3.01 -6.16
CA MET A 241 33.37 1.91 -5.31
C MET A 241 33.77 0.67 -6.12
N SER A 242 34.48 -0.25 -5.46
CA SER A 242 34.77 -1.57 -6.00
C SER A 242 33.53 -2.46 -5.96
N ARG A 243 33.47 -3.45 -6.87
CA ARG A 243 32.41 -4.47 -6.81
C ARG A 243 32.39 -5.19 -5.47
N CYS A 244 31.21 -5.32 -4.91
CA CYS A 244 30.97 -6.01 -3.65
C CYS A 244 30.02 -7.20 -3.88
N PRO A 245 30.29 -8.39 -3.30
CA PRO A 245 29.38 -9.52 -3.39
C PRO A 245 28.11 -9.25 -2.58
N LEU A 246 26.95 -9.57 -3.16
CA LEU A 246 25.63 -9.35 -2.54
C LEU A 246 25.51 -10.09 -1.19
N SER A 247 26.16 -11.25 -1.04
CA SER A 247 26.18 -12.00 0.24
C SER A 247 26.72 -11.18 1.42
N ARG A 248 27.61 -10.22 1.15
CA ARG A 248 28.22 -9.31 2.15
C ARG A 248 27.50 -7.97 2.30
N MET A 249 26.51 -7.70 1.47
CA MET A 249 25.70 -6.48 1.55
C MET A 249 24.58 -6.63 2.57
N GLY A 250 23.96 -5.52 2.92
CA GLY A 250 22.86 -5.48 3.89
C GLY A 250 21.67 -6.33 3.46
N SER A 251 20.98 -6.93 4.43
CA SER A 251 19.80 -7.78 4.20
C SER A 251 18.64 -7.00 3.53
N GLY A 252 18.54 -5.71 3.77
CA GLY A 252 17.55 -4.85 3.12
C GLY A 252 17.68 -4.83 1.60
N LEU A 253 18.90 -4.67 1.08
CA LEU A 253 19.16 -4.72 -0.36
C LEU A 253 18.79 -6.08 -0.97
N LYS A 254 19.09 -7.18 -0.26
CA LYS A 254 18.70 -8.53 -0.68
C LYS A 254 17.18 -8.69 -0.76
N THR A 255 16.46 -8.11 0.20
CA THR A 255 14.99 -8.06 0.19
C THR A 255 14.48 -7.32 -1.04
N ILE A 256 15.01 -6.12 -1.33
CA ILE A 256 14.62 -5.33 -2.49
C ILE A 256 14.87 -6.11 -3.78
N ILE A 257 16.07 -6.67 -3.95
CA ILE A 257 16.40 -7.45 -5.15
C ILE A 257 15.47 -8.66 -5.29
N LEU A 258 15.18 -9.39 -4.21
CA LEU A 258 14.30 -10.56 -4.29
C LEU A 258 12.87 -10.19 -4.67
N VAL A 259 12.32 -9.09 -4.14
CA VAL A 259 11.01 -8.57 -4.53
C VAL A 259 11.02 -8.19 -6.01
N LEU A 260 12.03 -7.45 -6.46
CA LEU A 260 12.14 -7.01 -7.85
C LEU A 260 12.36 -8.19 -8.81
N LEU A 261 13.11 -9.22 -8.43
CA LEU A 261 13.21 -10.46 -9.24
C LEU A 261 11.83 -11.09 -9.46
N ASN A 262 11.00 -11.17 -8.42
CA ASN A 262 9.64 -11.70 -8.55
C ASN A 262 8.74 -10.81 -9.42
N LEU A 263 8.88 -9.48 -9.35
CA LEU A 263 8.06 -8.54 -10.11
C LEU A 263 8.50 -8.43 -11.58
N LEU A 264 9.80 -8.40 -11.85
CA LEU A 264 10.36 -8.01 -13.16
C LEU A 264 10.93 -9.17 -13.96
N VAL A 265 11.53 -10.17 -13.29
CA VAL A 265 12.29 -11.23 -13.97
C VAL A 265 11.47 -12.52 -14.11
N ILE A 266 10.80 -12.95 -13.05
CA ILE A 266 10.00 -14.17 -13.08
C ILE A 266 8.88 -14.15 -14.14
N PRO A 267 8.16 -13.04 -14.38
CA PRO A 267 7.13 -12.99 -15.43
C PRO A 267 7.68 -13.27 -16.84
N GLU A 268 8.96 -13.07 -17.06
CA GLU A 268 9.63 -13.30 -18.37
C GLU A 268 10.02 -14.76 -18.61
N LEU A 269 9.88 -15.63 -17.62
CA LEU A 269 10.06 -17.07 -17.80
C LEU A 269 8.92 -17.65 -18.65
N ASP A 270 9.23 -18.58 -19.56
CA ASP A 270 8.26 -19.12 -20.52
C ASP A 270 7.00 -19.70 -19.88
N GLY A 271 7.13 -20.32 -18.71
CA GLY A 271 5.98 -20.84 -17.95
C GLY A 271 5.05 -19.76 -17.35
N CYS A 272 5.41 -18.46 -17.42
CA CYS A 272 4.68 -17.36 -16.81
C CYS A 272 4.11 -16.36 -17.81
N LYS A 273 4.66 -16.25 -19.03
CA LYS A 273 4.35 -15.21 -20.04
C LYS A 273 2.87 -15.02 -20.36
N ASP A 274 2.09 -16.10 -20.34
CA ASP A 274 0.65 -16.06 -20.65
C ASP A 274 -0.24 -16.06 -19.40
N LYS A 275 0.35 -15.92 -18.22
CA LYS A 275 -0.39 -16.02 -16.95
C LYS A 275 -0.43 -14.68 -16.21
N LYS A 276 -1.51 -14.47 -15.47
CA LYS A 276 -1.62 -13.32 -14.57
C LYS A 276 -0.89 -13.60 -13.26
N MET A 277 0.04 -12.71 -12.91
CA MET A 277 0.81 -12.82 -11.68
C MET A 277 0.02 -12.32 -10.48
N ILE A 278 0.11 -13.05 -9.36
CA ILE A 278 -0.41 -12.68 -8.06
C ILE A 278 0.74 -12.80 -7.07
N TYR A 279 0.91 -11.81 -6.22
CA TYR A 279 2.04 -11.75 -5.31
C TYR A 279 1.60 -11.79 -3.86
N GLY A 280 2.31 -12.55 -3.05
CA GLY A 280 2.20 -12.60 -1.59
C GLY A 280 3.55 -12.26 -0.96
N PHE A 281 3.67 -11.11 -0.33
CA PHE A 281 4.90 -10.63 0.28
C PHE A 281 4.76 -10.59 1.80
N GLU A 282 5.64 -11.27 2.52
CA GLU A 282 5.63 -11.26 3.97
C GLU A 282 6.69 -10.33 4.55
N GLU A 283 6.26 -9.47 5.48
CA GLU A 283 7.10 -8.65 6.35
C GLU A 283 8.26 -7.96 5.60
N LEU A 284 7.93 -7.23 4.51
CA LEU A 284 8.93 -6.56 3.67
C LEU A 284 9.73 -5.50 4.44
N GLU A 285 9.20 -5.01 5.56
CA GLU A 285 9.87 -4.06 6.43
C GLU A 285 11.10 -4.61 7.13
N ASN A 286 11.25 -5.94 7.22
CA ASN A 286 12.37 -6.55 7.91
C ASN A 286 13.70 -6.10 7.31
N ASN A 287 14.55 -5.49 8.17
CA ASN A 287 15.87 -4.96 7.82
C ASN A 287 15.87 -3.76 6.83
N LEU A 288 14.72 -3.11 6.61
CA LEU A 288 14.64 -1.89 5.81
C LEU A 288 14.41 -0.66 6.71
N HIS A 289 15.18 0.39 6.45
CA HIS A 289 14.91 1.70 7.05
C HIS A 289 13.52 2.23 6.59
N PRO A 290 12.76 2.95 7.42
CA PRO A 290 11.43 3.44 7.06
C PRO A 290 11.34 4.21 5.72
N ALA A 291 12.39 4.94 5.35
CA ALA A 291 12.45 5.63 4.06
C ALA A 291 12.46 4.64 2.88
N MET A 292 13.26 3.58 2.97
CA MET A 292 13.29 2.51 1.96
C MET A 292 11.99 1.70 1.94
N GLN A 293 11.37 1.44 3.11
CA GLN A 293 10.06 0.78 3.17
C GLN A 293 9.03 1.57 2.35
N ARG A 294 8.98 2.90 2.51
CA ARG A 294 8.05 3.75 1.74
C ARG A 294 8.28 3.66 0.24
N LYS A 295 9.52 3.76 -0.21
CA LYS A 295 9.85 3.67 -1.64
C LYS A 295 9.52 2.30 -2.23
N LEU A 296 9.82 1.23 -1.48
CA LEU A 296 9.47 -0.12 -1.90
C LEU A 296 7.95 -0.32 -1.99
N PHE A 297 7.18 0.17 -1.01
CA PHE A 297 5.73 0.10 -1.02
C PHE A 297 5.11 0.95 -2.15
N GLU A 298 5.64 2.14 -2.41
CA GLU A 298 5.22 2.98 -3.54
C GLU A 298 5.49 2.28 -4.87
N TYR A 299 6.70 1.77 -5.07
CA TYR A 299 7.07 1.00 -6.25
C TYR A 299 6.14 -0.19 -6.49
N ILE A 300 5.84 -0.97 -5.43
CA ILE A 300 4.91 -2.12 -5.52
C ILE A 300 3.51 -1.64 -5.92
N TYR A 301 3.02 -0.53 -5.36
CA TYR A 301 1.71 0.02 -5.69
C TYR A 301 1.63 0.45 -7.16
N GLU A 302 2.59 1.23 -7.64
CA GLU A 302 2.65 1.70 -9.02
C GLU A 302 2.82 0.53 -10.01
N PHE A 303 3.64 -0.45 -9.64
CA PHE A 303 3.79 -1.67 -10.42
C PHE A 303 2.47 -2.44 -10.52
N ALA A 304 1.74 -2.60 -9.41
CA ALA A 304 0.47 -3.30 -9.40
C ALA A 304 -0.59 -2.61 -10.26
N GLU A 305 -0.63 -1.28 -10.22
CA GLU A 305 -1.54 -0.47 -11.05
C GLU A 305 -1.20 -0.58 -12.53
N LYS A 306 0.08 -0.38 -12.88
CA LYS A 306 0.56 -0.40 -14.28
C LYS A 306 0.38 -1.76 -14.96
N ASN A 307 0.57 -2.87 -14.22
CA ASN A 307 0.57 -4.24 -14.79
C ASN A 307 -0.73 -5.01 -14.52
N ASP A 308 -1.74 -4.38 -13.89
CA ASP A 308 -3.03 -5.00 -13.54
C ASP A 308 -2.87 -6.33 -12.78
N VAL A 309 -2.03 -6.34 -11.74
CA VAL A 309 -1.76 -7.51 -10.89
C VAL A 309 -2.30 -7.31 -9.48
N GLN A 310 -2.52 -8.41 -8.74
CA GLN A 310 -2.87 -8.36 -7.31
C GLN A 310 -1.66 -8.64 -6.43
N VAL A 311 -1.51 -7.83 -5.39
CA VAL A 311 -0.43 -7.95 -4.40
C VAL A 311 -1.04 -8.02 -3.01
N PHE A 312 -0.63 -9.03 -2.25
CA PHE A 312 -0.97 -9.21 -0.83
C PHE A 312 0.28 -9.00 -0.01
N ILE A 313 0.23 -8.12 0.98
CA ILE A 313 1.39 -7.78 1.81
C ILE A 313 1.03 -8.03 3.27
N THR A 314 1.77 -8.90 3.97
CA THR A 314 1.68 -8.96 5.43
C THR A 314 2.73 -8.07 6.06
N THR A 315 2.35 -7.35 7.11
CA THR A 315 3.26 -6.41 7.78
C THR A 315 2.82 -6.15 9.23
N HIS A 316 3.75 -5.73 10.05
CA HIS A 316 3.50 -5.11 11.35
C HIS A 316 3.97 -3.64 11.38
N SER A 317 4.39 -3.10 10.24
CA SER A 317 4.91 -1.74 10.11
C SER A 317 3.80 -0.70 9.99
N HIS A 318 3.86 0.33 10.83
CA HIS A 318 3.02 1.51 10.70
C HIS A 318 3.30 2.30 9.41
N VAL A 319 4.49 2.13 8.81
CA VAL A 319 4.86 2.75 7.53
C VAL A 319 3.96 2.25 6.41
N ALA A 320 3.64 0.94 6.40
CA ALA A 320 2.71 0.37 5.42
C ALA A 320 1.30 0.97 5.55
N ILE A 321 0.80 1.18 6.78
CA ILE A 321 -0.50 1.84 6.99
C ILE A 321 -0.49 3.22 6.31
N ASN A 322 0.56 4.01 6.54
CA ASN A 322 0.65 5.35 5.97
C ASN A 322 0.83 5.35 4.44
N ALA A 323 1.51 4.34 3.90
CA ALA A 323 1.74 4.21 2.46
C ALA A 323 0.45 3.84 1.69
N PHE A 324 -0.43 3.01 2.27
CA PHE A 324 -1.57 2.43 1.55
C PHE A 324 -2.95 2.95 1.98
N TYR A 325 -3.08 3.53 3.19
CA TYR A 325 -4.40 3.97 3.70
C TYR A 325 -5.14 4.94 2.79
N ASP A 326 -4.39 5.83 2.15
CA ASP A 326 -4.94 6.88 1.29
C ASP A 326 -4.93 6.52 -0.21
N LYS A 327 -4.58 5.30 -0.59
CA LYS A 327 -4.56 4.86 -1.99
C LYS A 327 -5.92 4.27 -2.39
N ASP A 328 -6.46 4.69 -3.54
CA ASP A 328 -7.81 4.31 -3.97
C ASP A 328 -7.94 2.82 -4.31
N ASP A 329 -6.85 2.20 -4.79
CA ASP A 329 -6.81 0.79 -5.18
C ASP A 329 -6.00 -0.07 -4.18
N ALA A 330 -6.11 0.29 -2.89
CA ALA A 330 -5.54 -0.45 -1.78
C ALA A 330 -6.56 -0.65 -0.66
N VAL A 331 -6.43 -1.75 0.06
CA VAL A 331 -7.23 -2.05 1.25
C VAL A 331 -6.32 -2.54 2.38
N ILE A 332 -6.67 -2.20 3.60
CA ILE A 332 -5.95 -2.68 4.78
C ILE A 332 -6.88 -3.55 5.62
N PHE A 333 -6.44 -4.76 5.91
CA PHE A 333 -7.10 -5.71 6.79
C PHE A 333 -6.31 -5.82 8.10
N HIS A 334 -6.96 -5.62 9.23
CA HIS A 334 -6.40 -5.83 10.56
C HIS A 334 -6.70 -7.24 11.04
N VAL A 335 -5.66 -8.02 11.28
CA VAL A 335 -5.74 -9.37 11.87
C VAL A 335 -5.36 -9.30 13.34
N TYR A 336 -6.28 -9.67 14.21
CA TYR A 336 -6.08 -9.66 15.66
C TYR A 336 -6.56 -10.97 16.30
N LYS A 337 -6.03 -11.28 17.47
CA LYS A 337 -6.46 -12.43 18.26
C LYS A 337 -7.29 -12.00 19.45
N GLN A 338 -8.38 -12.72 19.66
CA GLN A 338 -9.19 -12.63 20.88
C GLN A 338 -9.50 -14.05 21.34
N ASP A 339 -9.24 -14.36 22.62
CA ASP A 339 -9.46 -15.69 23.23
C ASP A 339 -8.84 -16.85 22.42
N GLY A 340 -7.63 -16.62 21.89
CA GLY A 340 -6.88 -17.61 21.11
C GLY A 340 -7.33 -17.78 19.65
N ARG A 341 -8.39 -17.10 19.21
CA ARG A 341 -8.97 -17.14 17.88
C ARG A 341 -8.55 -15.90 17.07
N ALA A 342 -8.26 -16.08 15.79
CA ALA A 342 -7.94 -14.98 14.90
C ALA A 342 -9.22 -14.41 14.24
N PHE A 343 -9.24 -13.10 14.11
CA PHE A 343 -10.29 -12.33 13.43
C PHE A 343 -9.68 -11.36 12.44
N VAL A 344 -10.43 -11.05 11.39
CA VAL A 344 -10.05 -10.06 10.39
C VAL A 344 -11.07 -8.93 10.40
N LYS A 345 -10.59 -7.69 10.34
CA LYS A 345 -11.41 -6.50 10.20
C LYS A 345 -10.85 -5.62 9.10
N ARG A 346 -11.67 -5.22 8.14
CA ARG A 346 -11.32 -4.21 7.16
C ARG A 346 -11.25 -2.84 7.82
N ILE A 347 -10.25 -2.05 7.44
CA ILE A 347 -10.08 -0.68 7.93
C ILE A 347 -10.80 0.27 6.98
N GLU A 348 -11.86 0.90 7.48
CA GLU A 348 -12.69 1.82 6.70
C GLU A 348 -12.63 3.27 7.19
N SER A 349 -12.15 3.49 8.42
CA SER A 349 -12.15 4.79 9.05
C SER A 349 -10.81 5.15 9.68
N TYR A 350 -10.57 6.45 9.83
CA TYR A 350 -9.43 6.96 10.56
C TYR A 350 -9.39 6.51 12.05
N LEU A 351 -10.55 6.33 12.67
CA LEU A 351 -10.64 5.80 14.03
C LEU A 351 -10.17 4.34 14.11
N ASP A 352 -10.44 3.54 13.08
CA ASP A 352 -9.91 2.18 13.01
C ASP A 352 -8.39 2.20 12.88
N LYS A 353 -7.85 3.12 12.06
CA LYS A 353 -6.39 3.32 11.91
C LYS A 353 -5.73 3.62 13.27
N THR A 354 -6.30 4.52 14.07
CA THR A 354 -5.74 4.90 15.38
C THR A 354 -5.74 3.71 16.35
N ARG A 355 -6.84 2.95 16.43
CA ARG A 355 -6.93 1.74 17.26
C ARG A 355 -5.90 0.67 16.88
N ILE A 356 -5.56 0.57 15.61
CA ILE A 356 -4.55 -0.38 15.15
C ILE A 356 -3.16 0.05 15.55
N LEU A 357 -2.84 1.33 15.52
CA LEU A 357 -1.57 1.83 16.04
C LEU A 357 -1.40 1.46 17.53
N ASP A 358 -2.47 1.58 18.32
CA ASP A 358 -2.51 1.12 19.71
C ASP A 358 -2.34 -0.40 19.80
N ASP A 359 -3.04 -1.16 18.97
CA ASP A 359 -2.92 -2.63 18.92
C ASP A 359 -1.54 -3.11 18.46
N LEU A 360 -0.85 -2.36 17.61
CA LEU A 360 0.53 -2.66 17.18
C LEU A 360 1.59 -2.26 18.22
N ASP A 361 1.17 -1.69 19.36
CA ASP A 361 2.06 -1.16 20.41
C ASP A 361 3.05 -0.11 19.86
N VAL A 362 2.60 0.66 18.85
CA VAL A 362 3.37 1.75 18.25
C VAL A 362 3.47 2.88 19.25
N LYS A 363 4.64 3.04 19.84
CA LYS A 363 4.91 4.12 20.79
C LYS A 363 5.10 5.44 20.05
N ALA A 364 4.80 6.54 20.74
CA ALA A 364 5.07 7.88 20.21
C ALA A 364 6.52 8.05 19.76
N SER A 365 7.48 7.35 20.39
CA SER A 365 8.89 7.32 20.00
C SER A 365 9.14 6.75 18.61
N ASP A 366 8.30 5.80 18.15
CA ASP A 366 8.47 5.13 16.85
C ASP A 366 7.98 6.04 15.71
N LEU A 367 7.04 6.93 16.02
CA LEU A 367 6.56 7.98 15.11
C LEU A 367 7.57 9.14 14.96
N LEU A 368 8.58 9.22 15.83
CA LEU A 368 9.56 10.31 15.90
C LEU A 368 10.85 10.04 15.09
N GLN A 369 10.87 9.07 14.20
CA GLN A 369 12.07 8.73 13.42
C GLN A 369 12.40 9.72 12.29
N SER A 370 11.53 10.69 12.00
CA SER A 370 11.84 11.79 11.08
C SER A 370 12.57 12.94 11.78
N ASN A 371 13.32 13.75 11.01
CA ASN A 371 14.09 14.88 11.55
C ASN A 371 13.22 16.02 12.07
N GLY A 372 11.94 16.09 11.67
CA GLY A 372 10.98 17.07 12.16
C GLY A 372 9.52 16.59 12.06
N ILE A 373 8.64 17.25 12.81
CA ILE A 373 7.22 16.91 12.91
C ILE A 373 6.35 18.10 12.55
N ILE A 374 5.39 17.90 11.66
CA ILE A 374 4.36 18.88 11.32
C ILE A 374 3.02 18.38 11.87
N TRP A 375 2.54 19.01 12.92
CA TRP A 375 1.24 18.72 13.53
C TRP A 375 0.14 19.44 12.75
N VAL A 376 -0.86 18.70 12.28
CA VAL A 376 -2.01 19.20 11.52
C VAL A 376 -3.31 18.68 12.11
N GLU A 377 -4.44 19.34 11.82
CA GLU A 377 -5.74 18.93 12.35
C GLU A 377 -6.20 17.60 11.77
N GLY A 378 -6.01 17.39 10.46
CA GLY A 378 -6.46 16.18 9.80
C GLY A 378 -5.76 15.87 8.47
N PRO A 379 -6.18 14.77 7.81
CA PRO A 379 -5.55 14.31 6.56
C PRO A 379 -5.70 15.29 5.38
N SER A 380 -6.78 16.09 5.32
CA SER A 380 -6.95 17.13 4.30
C SER A 380 -5.85 18.19 4.37
N ASP A 381 -5.50 18.61 5.58
CA ASP A 381 -4.47 19.63 5.82
C ASP A 381 -3.11 19.16 5.33
N ARG A 382 -2.79 17.87 5.57
CA ARG A 382 -1.59 17.23 5.05
C ARG A 382 -1.53 17.32 3.53
N VAL A 383 -2.64 17.01 2.83
CA VAL A 383 -2.67 17.05 1.36
C VAL A 383 -2.33 18.45 0.86
N TYR A 384 -2.94 19.50 1.44
CA TYR A 384 -2.66 20.88 1.05
C TYR A 384 -1.23 21.30 1.35
N ILE A 385 -0.77 21.08 2.57
CA ILE A 385 0.58 21.53 3.01
C ILE A 385 1.67 20.79 2.24
N LYS A 386 1.51 19.48 2.03
CA LYS A 386 2.44 18.69 1.22
C LYS A 386 2.53 19.26 -0.20
N HIS A 387 1.39 19.44 -0.88
CA HIS A 387 1.37 20.00 -2.22
C HIS A 387 2.03 21.41 -2.28
N TRP A 388 1.75 22.27 -1.32
CA TRP A 388 2.38 23.60 -1.28
C TRP A 388 3.88 23.52 -1.04
N LEU A 389 4.37 22.59 -0.21
CA LEU A 389 5.81 22.35 -0.05
C LEU A 389 6.44 21.87 -1.37
N ASP A 390 5.84 20.89 -2.04
CA ASP A 390 6.32 20.35 -3.32
C ASP A 390 6.31 21.44 -4.41
N MET A 391 5.29 22.29 -4.45
CA MET A 391 5.15 23.40 -5.41
C MET A 391 6.20 24.50 -5.22
N TYR A 392 6.50 24.90 -3.97
CA TYR A 392 7.47 25.99 -3.69
C TYR A 392 8.91 25.49 -3.51
N PHE A 393 9.10 24.19 -3.27
CA PHE A 393 10.40 23.54 -3.06
C PHE A 393 10.43 22.20 -3.84
N PRO A 394 10.37 22.24 -5.19
CA PRO A 394 10.29 21.00 -5.99
C PRO A 394 11.47 20.09 -5.66
N ASP A 395 11.18 18.82 -5.45
CA ASP A 395 12.12 17.71 -5.18
C ASP A 395 13.07 17.91 -3.98
N ARG A 396 12.81 18.91 -3.14
CA ARG A 396 13.71 19.27 -2.03
C ARG A 396 13.42 18.53 -0.73
N PHE A 397 12.15 18.24 -0.45
CA PHE A 397 11.74 17.64 0.82
C PHE A 397 10.98 16.35 0.59
N VAL A 398 11.33 15.31 1.33
CA VAL A 398 10.66 14.00 1.29
C VAL A 398 10.01 13.77 2.65
N GLU A 399 8.68 13.57 2.63
CA GLU A 399 7.91 13.20 3.81
C GLU A 399 8.41 11.85 4.35
N GLY A 400 8.62 11.80 5.65
CA GLY A 400 9.11 10.63 6.36
C GLY A 400 10.64 10.48 6.38
N VAL A 401 11.34 11.37 5.68
CA VAL A 401 12.80 11.54 5.77
C VAL A 401 13.10 12.86 6.45
N HIS A 402 12.75 13.96 5.79
CA HIS A 402 13.03 15.30 6.25
C HIS A 402 12.02 15.80 7.28
N TYR A 403 10.76 15.36 7.18
CA TYR A 403 9.67 15.69 8.10
C TYR A 403 8.60 14.58 8.08
N GLN A 404 7.71 14.57 9.07
CA GLN A 404 6.55 13.69 9.17
C GLN A 404 5.32 14.50 9.59
N PHE A 405 4.15 14.17 9.03
CA PHE A 405 2.89 14.71 9.53
C PHE A 405 2.36 13.89 10.70
N LEU A 406 1.86 14.56 11.73
CA LEU A 406 1.07 13.98 12.80
C LEU A 406 -0.27 14.70 12.92
N TYR A 407 -1.32 13.95 13.23
CA TYR A 407 -2.68 14.49 13.32
C TYR A 407 -3.08 14.65 14.78
N TYR A 408 -3.62 15.83 15.14
CA TYR A 408 -4.13 16.04 16.48
C TYR A 408 -5.66 16.09 16.57
N GLY A 409 -6.42 16.16 15.43
CA GLY A 409 -7.89 16.12 15.27
C GLY A 409 -8.69 17.06 16.18
N GLY A 410 -9.69 17.75 15.66
CA GLY A 410 -10.42 18.82 16.37
C GLY A 410 -11.13 18.42 17.68
N ARG A 411 -11.30 17.13 17.99
CA ARG A 411 -11.84 16.65 19.29
C ARG A 411 -10.75 16.23 20.28
N LEU A 412 -9.55 15.89 19.82
CA LEU A 412 -8.47 15.43 20.67
C LEU A 412 -7.99 16.52 21.65
N LEU A 413 -7.85 17.76 21.21
CA LEU A 413 -7.45 18.89 22.09
C LEU A 413 -8.48 19.25 23.16
N SER A 414 -9.75 18.91 22.97
CA SER A 414 -10.84 19.24 23.93
C SER A 414 -11.22 18.10 24.87
N GLN A 415 -10.80 16.86 24.60
CA GLN A 415 -11.16 15.67 25.36
C GLN A 415 -10.01 15.08 26.20
N TYR A 416 -8.76 15.50 25.97
CA TYR A 416 -7.65 15.04 26.79
C TYR A 416 -7.73 15.56 28.22
N SER A 417 -7.63 14.64 29.18
CA SER A 417 -7.37 14.96 30.58
C SER A 417 -6.02 15.68 30.71
N ALA A 418 -5.80 16.35 31.84
CA ALA A 418 -4.52 17.01 32.11
C ALA A 418 -3.31 16.03 32.06
N GLU A 419 -3.54 14.73 32.32
CA GLU A 419 -2.53 13.68 32.24
C GLU A 419 -2.18 13.34 30.78
N GLU A 420 -3.18 13.15 29.91
CA GLU A 420 -2.98 12.86 28.48
C GLU A 420 -2.35 14.04 27.73
N MET A 421 -2.70 15.29 28.13
CA MET A 421 -2.02 16.49 27.65
C MET A 421 -0.55 16.53 28.08
N THR A 422 -0.23 15.98 29.25
CA THR A 422 1.15 15.89 29.74
C THR A 422 1.95 14.88 28.93
N GLU A 423 1.37 13.79 28.46
CA GLU A 423 2.00 12.84 27.55
C GLU A 423 2.22 13.44 26.16
N LEU A 424 1.23 14.15 25.60
CA LEU A 424 1.38 14.86 24.31
C LEU A 424 2.50 15.93 24.39
N ILE A 425 2.54 16.71 25.47
CA ILE A 425 3.60 17.67 25.74
C ILE A 425 4.96 16.98 25.94
N SER A 426 4.98 15.78 26.53
CA SER A 426 6.19 14.98 26.67
C SER A 426 6.72 14.52 25.30
N VAL A 427 5.83 14.12 24.37
CA VAL A 427 6.19 13.80 23.00
C VAL A 427 6.74 15.02 22.26
N ILE A 428 6.10 16.18 22.40
CA ILE A 428 6.59 17.46 21.83
C ILE A 428 7.95 17.84 22.42
N LYS A 429 8.17 17.63 23.72
CA LYS A 429 9.46 17.91 24.37
C LYS A 429 10.58 16.97 23.93
N THR A 430 10.25 15.78 23.43
CA THR A 430 11.24 14.79 22.97
C THR A 430 11.78 15.14 21.59
N ASN A 431 10.98 15.75 20.72
CA ASN A 431 11.45 16.24 19.42
C ASN A 431 11.38 17.78 19.38
N ARG A 432 12.56 18.43 19.41
CA ARG A 432 12.67 19.90 19.36
C ARG A 432 12.32 20.51 18.01
N ASN A 433 12.19 19.69 16.98
CA ASN A 433 11.93 20.08 15.60
C ASN A 433 10.45 19.86 15.29
N ALA A 434 9.60 20.78 15.71
CA ALA A 434 8.16 20.66 15.47
C ALA A 434 7.53 21.97 15.00
N VAL A 435 6.48 21.82 14.20
CA VAL A 435 5.57 22.90 13.79
C VAL A 435 4.15 22.45 14.08
N ILE A 436 3.29 23.35 14.55
CA ILE A 436 1.86 23.11 14.64
C ILE A 436 1.10 24.02 13.68
N VAL A 437 0.23 23.43 12.86
CA VAL A 437 -0.68 24.15 11.96
C VAL A 437 -2.09 24.04 12.50
N MET A 438 -2.77 25.15 12.67
CA MET A 438 -4.10 25.21 13.27
C MET A 438 -5.01 26.15 12.48
N ASP A 439 -6.25 25.76 12.31
CA ASP A 439 -7.30 26.65 11.84
C ASP A 439 -7.55 27.79 12.82
N SER A 440 -7.80 28.99 12.32
CA SER A 440 -8.08 30.13 13.21
C SER A 440 -9.47 30.09 13.82
N ASP A 441 -10.44 29.48 13.18
CA ASP A 441 -11.87 29.47 13.49
C ASP A 441 -12.49 30.88 13.65
N LYS A 442 -11.79 31.90 13.20
CA LYS A 442 -12.24 33.29 13.35
C LYS A 442 -13.47 33.56 12.49
N LYS A 443 -14.47 34.18 13.10
CA LYS A 443 -15.69 34.61 12.39
C LYS A 443 -15.58 36.00 11.75
N ASN A 444 -14.56 36.77 12.16
CA ASN A 444 -14.27 38.11 11.63
C ASN A 444 -12.87 38.55 12.09
N ARG A 445 -12.41 39.69 11.59
CA ARG A 445 -11.07 40.25 11.89
C ARG A 445 -10.79 40.46 13.38
N ASN A 446 -11.82 40.81 14.15
CA ASN A 446 -11.68 41.15 15.60
C ASN A 446 -11.90 39.91 16.51
N ALA A 447 -12.27 38.77 15.97
CA ALA A 447 -12.47 37.56 16.74
C ALA A 447 -11.14 37.08 17.36
N ARG A 448 -11.20 36.70 18.64
CA ARG A 448 -10.06 36.14 19.36
C ARG A 448 -9.99 34.63 19.16
N LEU A 449 -8.77 34.09 19.14
CA LEU A 449 -8.58 32.65 19.23
C LEU A 449 -9.13 32.12 20.55
N ASN A 450 -9.59 30.87 20.54
CA ASN A 450 -10.02 30.20 21.77
C ASN A 450 -8.83 30.00 22.72
N ASP A 451 -9.09 29.76 24.00
CA ASP A 451 -8.03 29.72 25.01
C ASP A 451 -7.15 28.48 24.88
N THR A 452 -7.67 27.37 24.35
CA THR A 452 -6.88 26.16 24.04
C THR A 452 -5.84 26.46 22.98
N LYS A 453 -6.23 27.07 21.84
CA LYS A 453 -5.29 27.45 20.77
C LYS A 453 -4.24 28.44 21.25
N LYS A 454 -4.63 29.45 22.07
CA LYS A 454 -3.67 30.39 22.65
C LYS A 454 -2.64 29.70 23.54
N ARG A 455 -3.08 28.74 24.36
CA ARG A 455 -2.18 27.97 25.22
C ARG A 455 -1.20 27.15 24.38
N SER A 456 -1.69 26.40 23.38
CA SER A 456 -0.83 25.59 22.49
C SER A 456 0.21 26.46 21.77
N ILE A 457 -0.18 27.64 21.26
CA ILE A 457 0.75 28.58 20.64
C ILE A 457 1.83 29.02 21.63
N ALA A 458 1.42 29.44 22.84
CA ALA A 458 2.35 29.87 23.85
C ALA A 458 3.36 28.79 24.28
N GLU A 459 2.92 27.53 24.30
CA GLU A 459 3.77 26.38 24.62
C GLU A 459 4.78 26.10 23.49
N PHE A 460 4.35 26.13 22.22
CA PHE A 460 5.24 25.98 21.06
C PHE A 460 6.25 27.11 20.97
N ASP A 461 5.80 28.36 21.11
CA ASP A 461 6.65 29.56 21.07
C ASP A 461 7.70 29.56 22.21
N ALA A 462 7.30 29.12 23.42
CA ALA A 462 8.22 28.99 24.57
C ALA A 462 9.33 27.94 24.33
N LEU A 463 9.11 26.98 23.46
CA LEU A 463 10.08 25.95 23.04
C LEU A 463 10.88 26.37 21.79
N GLY A 464 10.63 27.55 21.22
CA GLY A 464 11.27 28.03 19.99
C GLY A 464 10.77 27.35 18.72
N MET A 465 9.63 26.66 18.81
CA MET A 465 8.98 25.98 17.69
C MET A 465 8.05 26.92 16.93
N MET A 466 7.72 26.56 15.69
CA MET A 466 6.85 27.39 14.85
C MET A 466 5.36 27.06 15.11
N SER A 467 4.55 28.10 15.26
CA SER A 467 3.10 28.00 15.27
C SER A 467 2.51 28.67 14.02
N TRP A 468 1.84 27.90 13.17
CA TRP A 468 1.13 28.43 11.99
C TRP A 468 -0.38 28.40 12.25
N VAL A 469 -0.96 29.55 12.60
CA VAL A 469 -2.41 29.72 12.64
C VAL A 469 -2.85 30.28 11.29
N THR A 470 -3.86 29.65 10.66
CA THR A 470 -4.36 30.09 9.37
C THR A 470 -4.87 31.54 9.43
N LYS A 471 -4.56 32.34 8.42
CA LYS A 471 -5.11 33.70 8.28
C LYS A 471 -6.57 33.66 7.88
N GLY A 472 -6.97 32.62 7.12
CA GLY A 472 -8.35 32.26 6.88
C GLY A 472 -9.01 31.63 8.10
N LYS A 473 -10.30 31.39 8.06
CA LYS A 473 -11.03 30.68 9.09
C LYS A 473 -10.60 29.22 9.20
N GLU A 474 -10.54 28.55 8.07
CA GLU A 474 -10.12 27.16 7.88
C GLU A 474 -8.99 27.13 6.83
N ILE A 475 -8.23 26.06 6.77
CA ILE A 475 -7.15 25.90 5.78
C ILE A 475 -7.68 25.95 4.35
N GLU A 476 -8.91 25.46 4.12
CA GLU A 476 -9.57 25.48 2.83
C GLU A 476 -9.83 26.90 2.30
N ASN A 477 -9.85 27.94 3.13
CA ASN A 477 -9.97 29.33 2.66
C ASN A 477 -8.74 29.80 1.84
N TYR A 478 -7.64 29.06 1.85
CA TYR A 478 -6.46 29.32 1.01
C TYR A 478 -6.60 28.77 -0.41
N ILE A 479 -7.65 27.97 -0.72
CA ILE A 479 -7.82 27.36 -2.04
C ILE A 479 -8.27 28.42 -3.06
N PRO A 480 -7.55 28.58 -4.18
CA PRO A 480 -7.97 29.51 -5.24
C PRO A 480 -9.28 29.01 -5.87
N LYS A 481 -10.17 29.94 -6.18
CA LYS A 481 -11.44 29.60 -6.84
C LYS A 481 -11.20 28.92 -8.19
N GLU A 482 -10.18 29.36 -8.92
CA GLU A 482 -9.77 28.81 -10.21
C GLU A 482 -9.46 27.32 -10.14
N ALA A 483 -8.73 26.89 -9.09
CA ALA A 483 -8.43 25.48 -8.85
C ALA A 483 -9.70 24.66 -8.57
N ILE A 484 -10.67 25.23 -7.84
CA ILE A 484 -11.95 24.55 -7.60
C ILE A 484 -12.78 24.46 -8.88
N GLU A 485 -12.83 25.54 -9.66
CA GLU A 485 -13.58 25.57 -10.92
C GLU A 485 -13.06 24.55 -11.91
N GLU A 486 -11.75 24.42 -12.03
CA GLU A 486 -11.09 23.47 -12.92
C GLU A 486 -11.27 22.02 -12.44
N ALA A 487 -11.06 21.75 -11.16
CA ALA A 487 -11.19 20.42 -10.57
C ALA A 487 -12.62 19.85 -10.65
N LEU A 488 -13.64 20.69 -10.46
CA LEU A 488 -15.03 20.25 -10.41
C LEU A 488 -15.82 20.51 -11.70
N GLY A 489 -15.24 21.22 -12.68
CA GLY A 489 -15.95 21.63 -13.90
C GLY A 489 -17.12 22.59 -13.61
N VAL A 490 -17.01 23.45 -12.61
CA VAL A 490 -18.08 24.37 -12.17
C VAL A 490 -17.62 25.83 -12.31
N SER A 491 -18.58 26.77 -12.25
CA SER A 491 -18.26 28.20 -12.19
C SER A 491 -18.72 28.77 -10.86
N LEU A 492 -17.81 29.39 -10.13
CA LEU A 492 -18.03 30.01 -8.83
C LEU A 492 -18.16 31.52 -8.97
N LYS A 493 -19.12 32.13 -8.25
CA LYS A 493 -19.39 33.57 -8.35
C LYS A 493 -18.24 34.43 -7.79
N ALA A 494 -17.58 33.98 -6.76
CA ALA A 494 -16.50 34.71 -6.08
C ALA A 494 -15.56 33.73 -5.37
N GLN A 495 -14.35 34.20 -4.99
CA GLN A 495 -13.44 33.52 -4.09
C GLN A 495 -14.09 33.34 -2.71
N CYS A 496 -13.84 32.20 -2.05
CA CYS A 496 -14.26 31.99 -0.67
C CYS A 496 -13.70 33.09 0.23
N GLY A 497 -14.58 33.71 1.02
CA GLY A 497 -14.19 34.81 1.90
C GLY A 497 -13.26 34.34 3.03
N GLN A 498 -12.35 35.22 3.47
CA GLN A 498 -11.35 34.92 4.51
C GLN A 498 -11.95 34.29 5.78
N TYR A 499 -13.14 34.74 6.21
CA TYR A 499 -13.81 34.28 7.42
C TYR A 499 -15.13 33.51 7.11
N GLU A 500 -15.32 33.17 5.86
CA GLU A 500 -16.46 32.37 5.41
C GLU A 500 -16.27 30.90 5.77
N LEU A 501 -17.35 30.22 6.10
CA LEU A 501 -17.33 28.80 6.41
C LEU A 501 -17.23 28.02 5.08
N PHE A 502 -16.12 27.36 4.83
CA PHE A 502 -15.85 26.69 3.56
C PHE A 502 -16.89 25.61 3.19
N PRO A 503 -17.36 24.73 4.12
CA PRO A 503 -18.45 23.81 3.81
C PRO A 503 -19.69 24.49 3.24
N GLY A 504 -20.09 25.64 3.79
CA GLY A 504 -21.24 26.41 3.29
C GLY A 504 -21.04 26.99 1.87
N TYR A 505 -19.79 27.36 1.56
CA TYR A 505 -19.41 27.89 0.25
C TYR A 505 -19.45 26.80 -0.82
N ILE A 506 -18.95 25.59 -0.54
CA ILE A 506 -18.74 24.53 -1.53
C ILE A 506 -19.89 23.52 -1.64
N GLU A 507 -20.74 23.35 -0.61
CA GLU A 507 -21.75 22.28 -0.52
C GLU A 507 -22.71 22.24 -1.73
N LYS A 508 -22.98 23.37 -2.35
CA LYS A 508 -23.83 23.43 -3.55
C LYS A 508 -23.19 22.80 -4.79
N HIS A 509 -21.88 22.76 -4.83
CA HIS A 509 -21.08 22.28 -5.96
C HIS A 509 -20.43 20.93 -5.68
N TYR A 510 -20.19 20.62 -4.41
CA TYR A 510 -19.61 19.35 -3.95
C TYR A 510 -20.37 18.84 -2.72
N ARG A 511 -21.41 18.03 -2.96
CA ARG A 511 -22.29 17.53 -1.89
C ARG A 511 -21.59 16.56 -0.95
N GLY A 512 -21.83 16.73 0.33
CA GLY A 512 -21.25 15.88 1.38
C GLY A 512 -19.78 16.17 1.65
N PHE A 513 -19.34 17.40 1.38
CA PHE A 513 -17.95 17.86 1.58
C PHE A 513 -17.36 17.46 2.93
N ILE A 514 -18.10 17.60 4.03
CA ILE A 514 -17.61 17.29 5.39
C ILE A 514 -17.11 15.83 5.50
N GLY A 515 -17.82 14.88 4.87
CA GLY A 515 -17.43 13.47 4.86
C GLY A 515 -16.40 13.10 3.77
N LYS A 516 -16.04 14.06 2.88
CA LYS A 516 -15.20 13.83 1.72
C LYS A 516 -14.05 14.85 1.60
N LYS A 517 -13.66 15.48 2.71
CA LYS A 517 -12.62 16.54 2.72
C LYS A 517 -11.31 16.10 2.04
N VAL A 518 -10.85 14.89 2.29
CA VAL A 518 -9.61 14.38 1.69
C VAL A 518 -9.73 14.17 0.19
N MET A 519 -10.85 13.58 -0.28
CA MET A 519 -11.10 13.40 -1.72
C MET A 519 -11.18 14.75 -2.43
N PHE A 520 -11.87 15.72 -1.82
CA PHE A 520 -11.93 17.07 -2.35
C PHE A 520 -10.53 17.72 -2.39
N ALA A 521 -9.75 17.62 -1.31
CA ALA A 521 -8.40 18.16 -1.26
C ALA A 521 -7.54 17.61 -2.42
N ARG A 522 -7.55 16.30 -2.63
CA ARG A 522 -6.83 15.65 -3.74
C ARG A 522 -7.28 16.12 -5.11
N SER A 523 -8.58 16.29 -5.33
CA SER A 523 -9.08 16.75 -6.62
C SER A 523 -8.69 18.18 -6.97
N VAL A 524 -8.45 19.05 -5.97
CA VAL A 524 -8.14 20.47 -6.21
C VAL A 524 -6.66 20.80 -6.19
N VAL A 525 -5.82 20.02 -5.50
CA VAL A 525 -4.38 20.35 -5.38
C VAL A 525 -3.66 20.30 -6.72
N ASP A 526 -4.00 19.38 -7.62
CA ASP A 526 -3.39 19.25 -8.95
C ASP A 526 -3.65 20.46 -9.85
N HIS A 527 -4.65 21.28 -9.51
CA HIS A 527 -5.00 22.53 -10.20
C HIS A 527 -4.48 23.78 -9.46
N MET A 528 -3.77 23.61 -8.34
CA MET A 528 -3.10 24.72 -7.67
C MET A 528 -1.72 24.95 -8.28
N THR A 529 -1.47 26.16 -8.74
CA THR A 529 -0.20 26.58 -9.34
C THR A 529 0.38 27.77 -8.58
N VAL A 530 1.67 28.04 -8.78
CA VAL A 530 2.32 29.22 -8.19
C VAL A 530 1.59 30.52 -8.58
N GLU A 531 1.03 30.57 -9.79
CA GLU A 531 0.33 31.71 -10.35
C GLU A 531 -1.01 31.95 -9.65
N ASN A 532 -1.88 30.91 -9.55
CA ASN A 532 -3.20 31.08 -8.93
C ASN A 532 -3.12 31.14 -7.39
N MET A 533 -2.07 30.60 -6.81
CA MET A 533 -1.77 30.78 -5.37
C MET A 533 -1.16 32.16 -5.04
N ALA A 534 -0.74 32.91 -6.06
CA ALA A 534 -0.20 34.26 -5.86
C ALA A 534 -1.26 35.19 -5.28
N GLY A 535 -1.03 35.71 -4.09
CA GLY A 535 -1.98 36.59 -3.40
C GLY A 535 -3.00 35.90 -2.49
N MET A 536 -2.97 34.56 -2.39
CA MET A 536 -3.80 33.82 -1.45
C MET A 536 -3.30 34.02 0.00
N MET A 537 -3.79 35.09 0.61
CA MET A 537 -3.49 35.53 1.99
C MET A 537 -1.99 35.48 2.34
N ASP A 538 -1.58 34.64 3.30
CA ASP A 538 -0.20 34.51 3.76
C ASP A 538 0.38 33.12 3.50
N VAL A 539 -0.28 32.27 2.71
CA VAL A 539 0.13 30.86 2.52
C VAL A 539 1.58 30.75 2.01
N LYS A 540 1.95 31.51 0.97
CA LYS A 540 3.32 31.52 0.43
C LYS A 540 4.35 31.83 1.52
N LYS A 541 4.11 32.88 2.31
CA LYS A 541 5.01 33.26 3.41
C LYS A 541 5.16 32.12 4.42
N ARG A 542 4.05 31.50 4.81
CA ARG A 542 4.04 30.42 5.81
C ARG A 542 4.71 29.15 5.30
N VAL A 543 4.51 28.81 4.03
CA VAL A 543 5.17 27.65 3.42
C VAL A 543 6.68 27.88 3.28
N MET A 544 7.11 29.11 2.96
CA MET A 544 8.54 29.46 2.94
C MET A 544 9.17 29.35 4.34
N GLU A 545 8.51 29.87 5.38
CA GLU A 545 8.95 29.74 6.78
C GLU A 545 9.05 28.26 7.19
N LEU A 546 8.08 27.43 6.79
CA LEU A 546 8.08 25.99 7.06
C LEU A 546 9.24 25.29 6.34
N GLY A 547 9.48 25.60 5.06
CA GLY A 547 10.59 25.04 4.29
C GLY A 547 11.96 25.41 4.87
N GLU A 548 12.13 26.65 5.38
CA GLU A 548 13.33 27.06 6.10
C GLU A 548 13.53 26.21 7.37
N ARG A 549 12.47 25.98 8.16
CA ARG A 549 12.54 25.12 9.34
C ARG A 549 12.90 23.68 9.01
N ILE A 550 12.28 23.10 7.96
CA ILE A 550 12.62 21.74 7.51
C ILE A 550 14.10 21.67 7.11
N THR A 551 14.62 22.70 6.43
CA THR A 551 16.03 22.79 6.06
C THR A 551 16.95 22.84 7.29
N GLU A 552 16.60 23.64 8.30
CA GLU A 552 17.34 23.72 9.57
C GLU A 552 17.37 22.35 10.28
N TRP A 553 16.24 21.63 10.34
CA TRP A 553 16.15 20.33 10.98
C TRP A 553 17.04 19.26 10.32
N ASN A 554 17.33 19.45 9.03
CA ASN A 554 18.15 18.54 8.23
C ASN A 554 19.60 19.03 8.07
N GLY A 555 20.09 19.90 8.97
CA GLY A 555 21.49 20.35 9.01
C GLY A 555 21.88 21.28 7.86
N GLY A 556 20.92 21.93 7.20
CA GLY A 556 21.16 22.79 6.04
C GLY A 556 21.45 22.05 4.74
N GLN A 557 21.48 20.70 4.79
CA GLN A 557 21.64 19.85 3.62
C GLN A 557 20.27 19.29 3.23
N THR A 558 19.63 19.91 2.27
CA THR A 558 18.50 19.35 1.54
C THR A 558 18.86 19.45 0.06
N HIS A 559 18.91 18.34 -0.61
CA HIS A 559 19.26 18.24 -2.04
C HIS A 559 18.24 18.89 -2.92
#